data_ee0ee7459c92403c513856a5836eb3ec
#
_entry.id   ee0ee7459c92403c513856a5836eb3ec
#
_cell.length_a   1.000
_cell.length_b   1.000
_cell.length_c   1.000
_cell.angle_alpha   90.00
_cell.angle_beta   90.00
_cell.angle_gamma   90.00
#
_symmetry.space_group_name_H-M   'P 1'
#
loop_
_entity.id
_entity.type
_entity.pdbx_description
1 polymer ?
#
loop_
_entity_poly.entity_id
_entity_poly.type
_entity_poly.pdbx_seq_one_letter_code
_entity_poly.pdbx_strand_id
1 'polypeptide(L)'
;LCDRRQRQMCIRYREVIRTKSDGTYTGAVTLPFYKNIPDGEATLRFVGQNVRFGTTTVDRPLAVSRPKPAYLTFFLDDAEYRMEPTGNDYEYAVTDEFPQKPQGYIATPELDGQGSVVTFGYSSEQGGIVSDSTEPIPFANSNAGEFTVSFNLKSFEGSPFIKLLFNDAEMTMVDNDNYSIVTTLTQNQTYTLTGVSDFADWDIDRDFFERADASNPEALTFLPMSGMYKVTANFKHSYLRIEAMKSATEYASLAADGSGNAIWTVGAGIGKPVIKNGDGWDMGSTGLCLARVADKKFQISLVAGVSINASNFDFKFFWPKDWDKGEFLGKTDASFANPYGVLTTTSDLIEISDGGNLGLAEGKMLDLGGIYRFTIDVSGGTMAAVLTVEKVGEQELPPADITVNGTPMAQLDVDNYQLDLDLTQGQTLTLGGADAFTPAWINPDFFEAASATSVKLVPVTGKYRITANLATRVIDALVLNADGSGLATLSDDGHGAVYFIGYGIGSPAAVNEPGWTTEKGVCVPESAPGIYTMTAQAGLEGSTTLGQRFRVSGWSGKFFRNRGWDGLGTFSLAAGTEVFFSIAGDGNIEIASGVTLEEGATYRLTLDVTAGKDNPVLSLVKK
;
A
#
# COMPACT_ATOMS: atom_id res chain seq x y z
N LEU A 1 22.16 -44.31 -35.71
CA LEU A 1 21.42 -43.14 -36.09
C LEU A 1 20.02 -43.26 -35.53
N CYS A 2 19.77 -42.74 -34.34
CA CYS A 2 18.40 -42.63 -33.80
C CYS A 2 17.65 -41.52 -34.54
N ASP A 3 16.45 -41.82 -35.01
CA ASP A 3 15.51 -40.86 -35.55
C ASP A 3 15.27 -39.70 -34.52
N ARG A 4 14.98 -38.52 -35.01
CA ARG A 4 14.77 -37.31 -34.16
C ARG A 4 13.72 -37.52 -33.07
N ARG A 5 12.72 -38.41 -33.28
CA ARG A 5 11.71 -38.77 -32.27
C ARG A 5 12.21 -39.74 -31.19
N GLN A 6 13.23 -40.54 -31.49
CA GLN A 6 13.88 -41.43 -30.50
C GLN A 6 15.00 -40.73 -29.72
N ARG A 7 15.47 -39.55 -30.14
CA ARG A 7 16.53 -38.81 -29.44
C ARG A 7 16.08 -38.29 -28.08
N GLN A 8 14.80 -38.08 -27.87
CA GLN A 8 14.27 -37.68 -26.57
C GLN A 8 14.19 -38.84 -25.55
N MET A 9 14.29 -40.08 -25.98
CA MET A 9 14.24 -41.26 -25.12
C MET A 9 15.60 -41.93 -24.90
N CYS A 10 16.67 -41.47 -25.57
CA CYS A 10 18.02 -41.99 -25.38
C CYS A 10 18.75 -41.14 -24.33
N ILE A 11 18.46 -41.38 -23.09
CA ILE A 11 19.18 -40.77 -21.97
C ILE A 11 20.56 -41.42 -21.93
N ARG A 12 21.58 -40.66 -22.31
CA ARG A 12 22.97 -41.10 -22.20
C ARG A 12 23.55 -40.60 -20.87
N TYR A 13 23.22 -41.32 -19.80
CA TYR A 13 24.08 -41.27 -18.65
C TYR A 13 25.31 -42.11 -18.96
N ARG A 14 26.47 -41.51 -19.11
CA ARG A 14 27.70 -42.21 -19.39
C ARG A 14 28.61 -42.18 -18.18
N GLU A 15 28.47 -43.15 -17.33
CA GLU A 15 29.46 -43.41 -16.30
C GLU A 15 30.60 -44.25 -16.88
N VAL A 16 31.84 -43.78 -16.73
CA VAL A 16 33.01 -44.55 -17.15
C VAL A 16 33.48 -45.39 -15.95
N ILE A 17 33.18 -46.66 -16.04
CA ILE A 17 33.47 -47.66 -15.00
C ILE A 17 34.81 -48.32 -15.30
N ARG A 18 35.71 -48.36 -14.32
CA ARG A 18 36.95 -49.13 -14.41
C ARG A 18 36.76 -50.46 -13.71
N THR A 19 36.98 -51.55 -14.44
CA THR A 19 36.96 -52.90 -13.87
C THR A 19 38.12 -53.11 -12.91
N LYS A 20 37.89 -53.88 -11.85
CA LYS A 20 38.94 -54.39 -10.95
C LYS A 20 39.90 -55.34 -11.69
N SER A 21 41.05 -55.69 -11.09
CA SER A 21 42.02 -56.57 -11.67
C SER A 21 41.52 -58.00 -11.99
N ASP A 22 40.44 -58.44 -11.34
CA ASP A 22 39.74 -59.69 -11.55
C ASP A 22 38.70 -59.62 -12.70
N GLY A 23 38.57 -58.44 -13.36
CA GLY A 23 37.59 -58.21 -14.43
C GLY A 23 36.19 -57.94 -13.95
N THR A 24 35.95 -57.85 -12.65
CA THR A 24 34.63 -57.55 -12.09
C THR A 24 34.45 -56.07 -11.81
N TYR A 25 33.20 -55.59 -11.82
CA TYR A 25 32.79 -54.29 -11.35
C TYR A 25 31.47 -54.44 -10.56
N THR A 26 31.42 -53.72 -9.45
CA THR A 26 30.20 -53.59 -8.66
C THR A 26 29.97 -52.11 -8.37
N GLY A 27 28.84 -51.60 -8.74
CA GLY A 27 28.46 -50.21 -8.52
C GLY A 27 26.98 -50.01 -8.64
N ALA A 28 26.49 -48.83 -8.21
CA ALA A 28 25.13 -48.39 -8.38
C ALA A 28 25.05 -47.40 -9.55
N VAL A 29 24.00 -47.47 -10.32
CA VAL A 29 23.64 -46.46 -11.34
C VAL A 29 22.35 -45.83 -10.88
N THR A 30 22.38 -44.51 -10.66
CA THR A 30 21.19 -43.73 -10.33
C THR A 30 20.53 -43.30 -11.65
N LEU A 31 19.26 -43.62 -11.82
CA LEU A 31 18.46 -43.13 -12.93
C LEU A 31 17.88 -41.77 -12.54
N PRO A 32 18.17 -40.70 -13.28
CA PRO A 32 17.56 -39.38 -13.03
C PRO A 32 16.03 -39.44 -13.12
N PHE A 33 15.36 -38.50 -12.46
CA PHE A 33 13.90 -38.38 -12.48
C PHE A 33 13.47 -37.65 -13.75
N TYR A 34 12.97 -38.37 -14.75
CA TYR A 34 12.65 -37.78 -16.04
C TYR A 34 11.15 -37.52 -16.23
N LYS A 35 10.85 -36.39 -16.90
CA LYS A 35 9.49 -36.02 -17.29
C LYS A 35 8.86 -37.06 -18.23
N ASN A 36 7.62 -37.43 -17.97
CA ASN A 36 6.77 -38.29 -18.83
C ASN A 36 7.31 -39.66 -19.18
N ILE A 37 8.26 -40.20 -18.45
CA ILE A 37 8.65 -41.60 -18.65
C ILE A 37 7.57 -42.51 -18.06
N PRO A 38 6.97 -43.40 -18.86
CA PRO A 38 5.97 -44.32 -18.35
C PRO A 38 6.62 -45.44 -17.49
N ASP A 39 5.84 -45.95 -16.56
CA ASP A 39 6.18 -47.21 -15.90
C ASP A 39 6.16 -48.36 -16.91
N GLY A 40 7.02 -49.34 -16.73
CA GLY A 40 7.05 -50.49 -17.59
C GLY A 40 8.44 -51.07 -17.86
N GLU A 41 8.58 -51.78 -18.95
CA GLU A 41 9.84 -52.42 -19.32
C GLU A 41 10.82 -51.43 -19.96
N ALA A 42 12.05 -51.47 -19.51
CA ALA A 42 13.18 -50.75 -20.08
C ALA A 42 14.36 -51.70 -20.31
N THR A 43 15.34 -51.28 -21.08
CA THR A 43 16.55 -52.06 -21.33
C THR A 43 17.77 -51.32 -20.83
N LEU A 44 18.46 -51.87 -19.87
CA LEU A 44 19.78 -51.41 -19.43
C LEU A 44 20.85 -51.97 -20.36
N ARG A 45 21.56 -51.11 -21.10
CA ARG A 45 22.59 -51.53 -22.05
C ARG A 45 23.98 -51.26 -21.48
N PHE A 46 24.74 -52.31 -21.30
CA PHE A 46 26.16 -52.27 -20.97
C PHE A 46 27.00 -52.28 -22.25
N VAL A 47 27.88 -51.30 -22.36
CA VAL A 47 28.80 -51.18 -23.51
C VAL A 47 30.23 -51.33 -23.02
N GLY A 48 30.83 -52.46 -23.22
CA GLY A 48 32.25 -52.69 -22.95
C GLY A 48 33.09 -52.26 -24.15
N GLN A 49 34.07 -51.39 -23.94
CA GLN A 49 35.06 -51.02 -24.96
C GLN A 49 36.44 -51.49 -24.57
N ASN A 50 37.08 -52.20 -25.50
CA ASN A 50 38.47 -52.63 -25.36
C ASN A 50 39.26 -52.18 -26.59
N VAL A 51 40.42 -51.57 -26.34
CA VAL A 51 41.28 -51.01 -27.41
C VAL A 51 41.76 -52.08 -28.41
N ARG A 52 41.82 -53.35 -27.99
CA ARG A 52 42.26 -54.51 -28.82
C ARG A 52 41.15 -55.34 -29.43
N PHE A 53 39.99 -55.41 -28.77
CA PHE A 53 38.92 -56.38 -29.13
C PHE A 53 37.61 -55.67 -29.57
N GLY A 54 37.60 -54.35 -29.63
CA GLY A 54 36.43 -53.63 -30.08
C GLY A 54 35.37 -53.41 -28.99
N THR A 55 34.12 -53.27 -29.40
CA THR A 55 32.99 -52.96 -28.52
C THR A 55 32.09 -54.19 -28.38
N THR A 56 31.77 -54.53 -27.14
CA THR A 56 30.77 -55.59 -26.80
C THR A 56 29.60 -54.91 -26.11
N THR A 57 28.37 -55.33 -26.48
CA THR A 57 27.14 -54.82 -25.91
C THR A 57 26.35 -55.94 -25.26
N VAL A 58 25.86 -55.73 -24.04
CA VAL A 58 24.98 -56.66 -23.35
C VAL A 58 23.76 -55.90 -22.86
N ASP A 59 22.57 -56.34 -23.24
CA ASP A 59 21.29 -55.79 -22.83
C ASP A 59 20.70 -56.63 -21.69
N ARG A 60 20.11 -55.93 -20.73
CA ARG A 60 19.37 -56.56 -19.64
C ARG A 60 18.00 -55.88 -19.52
N PRO A 61 16.91 -56.67 -19.46
CA PRO A 61 15.59 -56.09 -19.16
C PRO A 61 15.56 -55.56 -17.75
N LEU A 62 14.85 -54.42 -17.58
CA LEU A 62 14.66 -53.72 -16.32
C LEU A 62 13.20 -53.29 -16.25
N ALA A 63 12.54 -53.48 -15.12
CA ALA A 63 11.26 -52.87 -14.84
C ALA A 63 11.51 -51.48 -14.20
N VAL A 64 10.92 -50.47 -14.77
CA VAL A 64 10.97 -49.11 -14.26
C VAL A 64 9.61 -48.75 -13.67
N SER A 65 9.60 -48.22 -12.45
CA SER A 65 8.42 -47.66 -11.83
C SER A 65 8.76 -46.31 -11.22
N ARG A 66 7.83 -45.38 -11.34
CA ARG A 66 7.97 -44.06 -10.71
C ARG A 66 7.50 -44.17 -9.27
N PRO A 67 8.27 -43.66 -8.28
CA PRO A 67 7.81 -43.64 -6.91
C PRO A 67 6.61 -42.71 -6.76
N LYS A 68 5.66 -43.09 -5.90
CA LYS A 68 4.56 -42.24 -5.43
C LYS A 68 4.79 -41.95 -3.96
N PRO A 69 5.51 -40.86 -3.62
CA PRO A 69 5.74 -40.50 -2.24
C PRO A 69 4.42 -40.18 -1.54
N ALA A 70 4.40 -40.30 -0.22
CA ALA A 70 3.21 -39.99 0.58
C ALA A 70 2.82 -38.51 0.52
N TYR A 71 3.77 -37.61 0.24
CA TYR A 71 3.59 -36.19 0.10
C TYR A 71 4.74 -35.58 -0.71
N LEU A 72 4.57 -34.33 -1.15
CA LEU A 72 5.68 -33.46 -1.59
C LEU A 72 5.76 -32.25 -0.64
N THR A 73 6.86 -31.52 -0.70
CA THR A 73 7.02 -30.26 0.04
C THR A 73 7.24 -29.12 -0.95
N PHE A 74 6.42 -28.08 -0.85
CA PHE A 74 6.62 -26.82 -1.55
C PHE A 74 7.36 -25.86 -0.62
N PHE A 75 8.54 -25.41 -1.04
CA PHE A 75 9.39 -24.47 -0.33
C PHE A 75 9.19 -23.07 -0.89
N LEU A 76 8.74 -22.17 -0.05
CA LEU A 76 8.51 -20.75 -0.38
C LEU A 76 9.20 -19.92 0.68
N ASP A 77 10.26 -19.20 0.31
CA ASP A 77 11.13 -18.49 1.22
C ASP A 77 11.62 -19.43 2.36
N ASP A 78 11.37 -19.07 3.63
CA ASP A 78 11.70 -19.90 4.79
C ASP A 78 10.57 -20.85 5.24
N ALA A 79 9.45 -20.89 4.50
CA ALA A 79 8.29 -21.71 4.82
C ALA A 79 8.26 -23.02 4.02
N GLU A 80 7.74 -24.07 4.66
CA GLU A 80 7.54 -25.39 4.07
C GLU A 80 6.05 -25.73 4.07
N TYR A 81 5.50 -25.99 2.90
CA TYR A 81 4.10 -26.36 2.71
C TYR A 81 4.00 -27.80 2.25
N ARG A 82 3.32 -28.64 3.03
CA ARG A 82 3.13 -30.04 2.69
C ARG A 82 2.01 -30.20 1.67
N MET A 83 2.35 -30.76 0.51
CA MET A 83 1.43 -31.06 -0.59
C MET A 83 0.96 -32.50 -0.48
N GLU A 84 -0.34 -32.73 -0.37
CA GLU A 84 -0.95 -34.05 -0.27
C GLU A 84 -1.39 -34.56 -1.66
N PRO A 85 -1.50 -35.89 -1.88
CA PRO A 85 -2.07 -36.43 -3.11
C PRO A 85 -3.52 -35.98 -3.31
N THR A 86 -3.88 -35.53 -4.52
CA THR A 86 -5.23 -35.03 -4.84
C THR A 86 -6.23 -36.14 -5.26
N GLY A 87 -5.78 -37.34 -5.50
CA GLY A 87 -6.56 -38.41 -6.11
C GLY A 87 -6.37 -38.54 -7.63
N ASN A 88 -5.83 -37.51 -8.29
CA ASN A 88 -5.35 -37.60 -9.67
C ASN A 88 -3.99 -38.29 -9.70
N ASP A 89 -3.70 -39.02 -10.83
CA ASP A 89 -2.46 -39.79 -10.92
C ASP A 89 -1.23 -38.87 -10.86
N TYR A 90 -0.37 -39.10 -9.86
CA TYR A 90 0.86 -38.35 -9.59
C TYR A 90 0.66 -36.85 -9.27
N GLU A 91 -0.54 -36.36 -8.99
CA GLU A 91 -0.79 -34.99 -8.65
C GLU A 91 -0.82 -34.78 -7.12
N TYR A 92 -0.17 -33.74 -6.67
CA TYR A 92 -0.09 -33.30 -5.27
C TYR A 92 -0.47 -31.85 -5.20
N ALA A 93 -1.14 -31.45 -4.12
CA ALA A 93 -1.58 -30.07 -3.92
C ALA A 93 -1.54 -29.66 -2.45
N VAL A 94 -1.47 -28.36 -2.24
CA VAL A 94 -1.66 -27.70 -0.94
C VAL A 94 -2.51 -26.45 -1.13
N THR A 95 -3.46 -26.24 -0.22
CA THR A 95 -4.28 -25.03 -0.13
C THR A 95 -3.87 -24.29 1.12
N ASP A 96 -3.49 -23.02 0.99
CA ASP A 96 -3.06 -22.15 2.10
C ASP A 96 -3.16 -20.70 1.66
N GLU A 97 -2.91 -19.76 2.59
CA GLU A 97 -2.76 -18.34 2.30
C GLU A 97 -1.41 -18.09 1.60
N PHE A 98 -1.46 -17.75 0.33
CA PHE A 98 -0.28 -17.49 -0.47
C PHE A 98 -0.24 -16.04 -1.00
N PRO A 99 0.97 -15.48 -1.22
CA PRO A 99 1.10 -14.26 -2.00
C PRO A 99 0.62 -14.50 -3.44
N GLN A 100 0.30 -13.44 -4.17
CA GLN A 100 -0.09 -13.52 -5.58
C GLN A 100 0.90 -14.34 -6.43
N LYS A 101 2.17 -14.33 -6.07
CA LYS A 101 3.25 -15.06 -6.73
C LYS A 101 4.05 -15.89 -5.72
N PRO A 102 3.57 -17.07 -5.37
CA PRO A 102 4.31 -17.97 -4.50
C PRO A 102 5.44 -18.65 -5.31
N GLN A 103 6.52 -17.91 -5.56
CA GLN A 103 7.67 -18.40 -6.31
C GLN A 103 8.57 -19.25 -5.43
N GLY A 104 8.49 -20.56 -5.58
CA GLY A 104 9.24 -21.51 -4.78
C GLY A 104 9.60 -22.75 -5.56
N TYR A 105 10.22 -23.73 -4.92
CA TYR A 105 10.54 -25.01 -5.53
C TYR A 105 9.86 -26.16 -4.77
N ILE A 106 9.78 -27.34 -5.40
CA ILE A 106 9.12 -28.51 -4.82
C ILE A 106 10.17 -29.60 -4.61
N ALA A 107 10.04 -30.37 -3.53
CA ALA A 107 10.90 -31.54 -3.29
C ALA A 107 10.09 -32.76 -2.86
N THR A 108 10.64 -33.94 -3.17
CA THR A 108 10.14 -35.20 -2.60
C THR A 108 10.63 -35.35 -1.18
N PRO A 109 9.99 -36.16 -0.33
CA PRO A 109 10.64 -36.74 0.82
C PRO A 109 11.77 -37.67 0.38
N GLU A 110 12.52 -38.19 1.32
CA GLU A 110 13.52 -39.24 1.05
C GLU A 110 12.85 -40.47 0.41
N LEU A 111 13.32 -40.86 -0.78
CA LEU A 111 12.66 -41.89 -1.60
C LEU A 111 13.16 -43.32 -1.33
N ASP A 112 14.38 -43.46 -0.81
CA ASP A 112 15.07 -44.77 -0.70
C ASP A 112 15.57 -45.08 0.72
N GLY A 113 15.29 -44.23 1.71
CA GLY A 113 15.83 -44.37 3.07
C GLY A 113 17.34 -44.14 3.15
N GLN A 114 17.96 -43.55 2.13
CA GLN A 114 19.40 -43.23 2.03
C GLN A 114 19.67 -41.74 1.73
N GLY A 115 18.67 -40.87 1.89
CA GLY A 115 18.79 -39.44 1.68
C GLY A 115 18.54 -38.95 0.25
N SER A 116 18.01 -39.80 -0.63
CA SER A 116 17.72 -39.42 -2.01
C SER A 116 16.44 -38.55 -2.10
N VAL A 117 16.63 -37.27 -2.14
CA VAL A 117 15.58 -36.25 -2.36
C VAL A 117 15.69 -35.73 -3.79
N VAL A 118 14.57 -35.64 -4.49
CA VAL A 118 14.48 -35.02 -5.81
C VAL A 118 13.82 -33.65 -5.68
N THR A 119 14.48 -32.60 -6.21
CA THR A 119 13.95 -31.26 -6.26
C THR A 119 13.38 -30.94 -7.66
N PHE A 120 12.39 -30.05 -7.70
CA PHE A 120 11.77 -29.57 -8.94
C PHE A 120 11.73 -28.05 -8.90
N GLY A 121 12.34 -27.44 -9.88
CA GLY A 121 12.40 -26.00 -10.04
C GLY A 121 12.21 -25.60 -11.50
N TYR A 122 12.18 -24.31 -11.78
CA TYR A 122 12.00 -23.79 -13.12
C TYR A 122 13.31 -23.76 -13.91
N SER A 123 13.23 -23.98 -15.20
CA SER A 123 14.33 -23.76 -16.14
C SER A 123 13.87 -22.85 -17.27
N SER A 124 14.43 -21.65 -17.33
CA SER A 124 14.17 -20.71 -18.42
C SER A 124 14.70 -21.22 -19.77
N GLU A 125 15.78 -22.00 -19.76
CA GLU A 125 16.37 -22.60 -20.98
C GLU A 125 15.42 -23.66 -21.58
N GLN A 126 14.77 -24.47 -20.74
CA GLN A 126 13.86 -25.52 -21.17
C GLN A 126 12.40 -25.06 -21.24
N GLY A 127 12.11 -23.86 -20.72
CA GLY A 127 10.77 -23.25 -20.71
C GLY A 127 9.76 -24.01 -19.83
N GLY A 128 10.18 -24.53 -18.67
CA GLY A 128 9.29 -25.28 -17.80
C GLY A 128 9.95 -25.82 -16.53
N ILE A 129 9.18 -26.63 -15.77
CA ILE A 129 9.67 -27.27 -14.55
C ILE A 129 10.54 -28.47 -14.92
N VAL A 130 11.67 -28.58 -14.25
CA VAL A 130 12.67 -29.64 -14.41
C VAL A 130 13.04 -30.26 -13.07
N SER A 131 13.53 -31.53 -13.09
CA SER A 131 14.10 -32.15 -11.89
C SER A 131 15.52 -31.63 -11.60
N ASP A 132 15.98 -31.89 -10.40
CA ASP A 132 17.31 -31.51 -9.89
C ASP A 132 17.58 -30.00 -9.96
N SER A 133 16.54 -29.20 -9.74
CA SER A 133 16.58 -27.74 -9.70
C SER A 133 15.87 -27.21 -8.46
N THR A 134 16.40 -26.11 -7.89
CA THR A 134 15.76 -25.32 -6.84
C THR A 134 15.47 -23.89 -7.30
N GLU A 135 15.62 -23.62 -8.62
CA GLU A 135 15.21 -22.33 -9.18
C GLU A 135 13.69 -22.14 -8.99
N PRO A 136 13.23 -20.98 -8.54
CA PRO A 136 11.83 -20.77 -8.22
C PRO A 136 10.90 -21.04 -9.41
N ILE A 137 9.89 -21.86 -9.20
CA ILE A 137 8.80 -22.08 -10.16
C ILE A 137 7.93 -20.81 -10.12
N PRO A 138 7.67 -20.14 -11.24
CA PRO A 138 6.97 -18.87 -11.28
C PRO A 138 5.44 -19.07 -11.17
N PHE A 139 4.96 -19.71 -10.10
CA PHE A 139 3.53 -19.75 -9.84
C PHE A 139 2.95 -18.36 -9.74
N ALA A 140 1.76 -18.16 -10.23
CA ALA A 140 1.04 -16.89 -10.19
C ALA A 140 -0.46 -17.11 -10.14
N ASN A 141 -1.13 -16.42 -9.22
CA ASN A 141 -2.58 -16.31 -9.14
C ASN A 141 -3.02 -14.88 -9.45
N SER A 142 -4.30 -14.65 -9.62
CA SER A 142 -4.85 -13.31 -9.89
C SER A 142 -4.69 -12.35 -8.71
N ASN A 143 -4.68 -12.85 -7.48
CA ASN A 143 -4.56 -12.09 -6.23
C ASN A 143 -3.82 -12.91 -5.17
N ALA A 144 -3.38 -12.26 -4.08
CA ALA A 144 -2.97 -12.94 -2.87
C ALA A 144 -4.20 -13.44 -2.10
N GLY A 145 -4.03 -14.48 -1.28
CA GLY A 145 -5.09 -15.06 -0.45
C GLY A 145 -5.07 -16.58 -0.45
N GLU A 146 -6.18 -17.20 -0.01
CA GLU A 146 -6.31 -18.66 -0.02
C GLU A 146 -6.47 -19.18 -1.46
N PHE A 147 -5.53 -20.01 -1.90
CA PHE A 147 -5.63 -20.76 -3.14
C PHE A 147 -4.77 -22.03 -3.13
N THR A 148 -4.93 -22.86 -4.15
CA THR A 148 -4.28 -24.17 -4.24
C THR A 148 -3.08 -24.11 -5.17
N VAL A 149 -1.91 -24.49 -4.66
CA VAL A 149 -0.73 -24.80 -5.48
C VAL A 149 -0.72 -26.30 -5.73
N SER A 150 -0.65 -26.72 -6.99
CA SER A 150 -0.56 -28.11 -7.39
C SER A 150 0.66 -28.42 -8.26
N PHE A 151 1.08 -29.68 -8.24
CA PHE A 151 2.18 -30.17 -9.06
C PHE A 151 1.97 -31.64 -9.40
N ASN A 152 2.17 -31.97 -10.67
CA ASN A 152 2.13 -33.36 -11.13
C ASN A 152 3.55 -33.92 -11.28
N LEU A 153 3.88 -34.88 -10.43
CA LEU A 153 5.20 -35.53 -10.36
C LEU A 153 5.61 -36.27 -11.63
N LYS A 154 4.67 -36.58 -12.54
CA LYS A 154 4.92 -37.28 -13.79
C LYS A 154 5.09 -36.32 -14.96
N SER A 155 4.19 -35.39 -15.14
CA SER A 155 4.22 -34.44 -16.26
C SER A 155 5.08 -33.21 -15.97
N PHE A 156 5.46 -32.97 -14.72
CA PHE A 156 6.10 -31.74 -14.26
C PHE A 156 5.26 -30.48 -14.58
N GLU A 157 3.95 -30.65 -14.55
CA GLU A 157 3.01 -29.53 -14.71
C GLU A 157 2.59 -29.05 -13.34
N GLY A 158 2.54 -27.75 -13.16
CA GLY A 158 2.12 -27.08 -11.94
C GLY A 158 0.98 -26.12 -12.20
N SER A 159 0.37 -25.63 -11.14
CA SER A 159 -0.70 -24.63 -11.13
C SER A 159 -0.62 -23.86 -9.82
N PRO A 160 -1.01 -22.58 -9.76
CA PRO A 160 -1.63 -21.80 -10.83
C PRO A 160 -0.63 -21.01 -11.70
N PHE A 161 -0.98 -20.84 -12.98
CA PHE A 161 -0.32 -19.90 -13.90
C PHE A 161 -1.42 -19.06 -14.56
N ILE A 162 -2.05 -18.19 -13.78
CA ILE A 162 -3.22 -17.43 -14.23
C ILE A 162 -2.77 -16.26 -15.10
N LYS A 163 -3.47 -16.06 -16.22
CA LYS A 163 -3.34 -14.93 -17.11
C LYS A 163 -4.50 -13.99 -16.91
N LEU A 164 -4.18 -12.71 -16.74
CA LEU A 164 -5.16 -11.63 -16.71
C LEU A 164 -5.37 -11.12 -18.14
N LEU A 165 -6.61 -11.15 -18.63
CA LEU A 165 -6.95 -10.72 -19.98
C LEU A 165 -7.91 -9.55 -19.94
N PHE A 166 -7.58 -8.48 -20.65
CA PHE A 166 -8.49 -7.38 -20.94
C PHE A 166 -8.91 -7.44 -22.40
N ASN A 167 -10.20 -7.75 -22.64
CA ASN A 167 -10.77 -7.97 -23.98
C ASN A 167 -9.92 -8.96 -24.80
N ASP A 168 -9.65 -10.14 -24.24
CA ASP A 168 -8.83 -11.23 -24.77
C ASP A 168 -7.33 -10.91 -24.96
N ALA A 169 -6.89 -9.69 -24.70
CA ALA A 169 -5.47 -9.33 -24.74
C ALA A 169 -4.82 -9.48 -23.36
N GLU A 170 -3.68 -10.17 -23.31
CA GLU A 170 -2.95 -10.42 -22.06
C GLU A 170 -2.40 -9.10 -21.47
N MET A 171 -2.72 -8.83 -20.19
CA MET A 171 -2.18 -7.71 -19.45
C MET A 171 -0.77 -8.04 -18.96
N THR A 172 0.12 -7.07 -19.10
CA THR A 172 1.50 -7.19 -18.62
C THR A 172 1.58 -6.86 -17.14
N MET A 173 2.24 -7.71 -16.39
CA MET A 173 2.54 -7.44 -15.01
C MET A 173 3.57 -6.31 -14.87
N VAL A 174 3.23 -5.32 -14.05
CA VAL A 174 4.10 -4.17 -13.72
C VAL A 174 4.89 -4.44 -12.45
N ASP A 175 4.21 -4.96 -11.44
CA ASP A 175 4.74 -5.37 -10.14
C ASP A 175 3.81 -6.43 -9.52
N ASN A 176 4.04 -6.79 -8.25
CA ASN A 176 3.28 -7.85 -7.58
C ASN A 176 1.78 -7.55 -7.45
N ASP A 177 1.41 -6.28 -7.39
CA ASP A 177 0.03 -5.85 -7.17
C ASP A 177 -0.64 -5.33 -8.44
N ASN A 178 0.10 -5.07 -9.52
CA ASN A 178 -0.39 -4.36 -10.69
C ASN A 178 -0.14 -5.09 -12.01
N TYR A 179 -1.19 -5.22 -12.80
CA TYR A 179 -1.13 -5.61 -14.21
C TYR A 179 -1.66 -4.48 -15.08
N SER A 180 -1.06 -4.21 -16.22
CA SER A 180 -1.53 -3.16 -17.10
C SER A 180 -1.49 -3.52 -18.57
N ILE A 181 -2.36 -2.81 -19.33
CA ILE A 181 -2.36 -2.83 -20.79
C ILE A 181 -2.62 -1.42 -21.31
N VAL A 182 -1.92 -1.02 -22.37
CA VAL A 182 -2.23 0.19 -23.11
C VAL A 182 -2.97 -0.20 -24.38
N THR A 183 -4.19 0.29 -24.54
CA THR A 183 -5.07 -0.07 -25.66
C THR A 183 -5.96 1.09 -26.07
N THR A 184 -6.56 0.97 -27.25
CA THR A 184 -7.58 1.93 -27.71
C THR A 184 -8.94 1.51 -27.19
N LEU A 185 -9.61 2.42 -26.47
CA LEU A 185 -10.97 2.23 -26.00
C LEU A 185 -11.92 3.12 -26.82
N THR A 186 -13.09 2.58 -27.13
CA THR A 186 -14.13 3.26 -27.91
C THR A 186 -15.32 3.56 -27.01
N GLN A 187 -15.80 4.80 -27.04
CA GLN A 187 -16.94 5.23 -26.23
C GLN A 187 -18.16 4.32 -26.46
N ASN A 188 -18.86 3.97 -25.37
CA ASN A 188 -20.04 3.09 -25.35
C ASN A 188 -19.79 1.66 -25.83
N GLN A 189 -18.54 1.23 -25.98
CA GLN A 189 -18.22 -0.16 -26.26
C GLN A 189 -18.00 -0.94 -24.96
N THR A 190 -18.44 -2.19 -24.96
CA THR A 190 -18.23 -3.13 -23.85
C THR A 190 -16.89 -3.85 -24.00
N TYR A 191 -16.17 -3.96 -22.90
CA TYR A 191 -14.91 -4.67 -22.73
C TYR A 191 -15.03 -5.68 -21.60
N THR A 192 -14.19 -6.70 -21.57
CA THR A 192 -14.19 -7.71 -20.52
C THR A 192 -12.84 -7.73 -19.80
N LEU A 193 -12.87 -7.97 -18.48
CA LEU A 193 -11.69 -8.31 -17.71
C LEU A 193 -11.89 -9.71 -17.14
N THR A 194 -11.03 -10.66 -17.52
CA THR A 194 -11.09 -12.05 -17.10
C THR A 194 -9.80 -12.50 -16.43
N GLY A 195 -9.86 -13.54 -15.61
CA GLY A 195 -8.74 -14.04 -14.83
C GLY A 195 -8.68 -13.46 -13.41
N VAL A 196 -9.76 -12.84 -12.95
CA VAL A 196 -9.96 -12.35 -11.58
C VAL A 196 -11.15 -13.10 -10.99
N SER A 197 -10.96 -13.80 -9.87
CA SER A 197 -12.01 -14.67 -9.29
C SER A 197 -13.14 -13.89 -8.60
N ASP A 198 -12.83 -12.72 -8.08
CA ASP A 198 -13.68 -11.86 -7.26
C ASP A 198 -13.97 -10.49 -7.90
N PHE A 199 -13.89 -10.39 -9.22
CA PHE A 199 -14.01 -9.12 -9.94
C PHE A 199 -15.37 -8.42 -9.74
N ALA A 200 -16.40 -9.16 -9.32
CA ALA A 200 -17.70 -8.59 -8.95
C ALA A 200 -17.58 -7.57 -7.79
N ASP A 201 -16.67 -7.81 -6.87
CA ASP A 201 -16.46 -7.01 -5.66
C ASP A 201 -15.45 -5.86 -5.86
N TRP A 202 -14.83 -5.79 -7.04
CA TRP A 202 -13.87 -4.73 -7.34
C TRP A 202 -14.54 -3.38 -7.52
N ASP A 203 -13.89 -2.33 -7.01
CA ASP A 203 -14.29 -0.95 -7.28
C ASP A 203 -13.89 -0.57 -8.72
N ILE A 204 -14.87 -0.05 -9.45
CA ILE A 204 -14.70 0.37 -10.83
C ILE A 204 -14.87 1.89 -10.90
N ASP A 205 -13.89 2.57 -11.46
CA ASP A 205 -13.96 4.02 -11.62
C ASP A 205 -15.16 4.41 -12.51
N ARG A 206 -16.21 4.92 -11.85
CA ARG A 206 -17.50 5.28 -12.44
C ARG A 206 -17.44 6.36 -13.50
N ASP A 207 -16.34 7.09 -13.59
CA ASP A 207 -16.12 8.08 -14.65
C ASP A 207 -15.62 7.43 -15.95
N PHE A 208 -15.05 6.22 -15.85
CA PHE A 208 -14.47 5.52 -16.99
C PHE A 208 -15.27 4.29 -17.41
N PHE A 209 -15.82 3.56 -16.47
CA PHE A 209 -16.58 2.35 -16.76
C PHE A 209 -17.85 2.25 -15.93
N GLU A 210 -18.85 1.62 -16.51
CA GLU A 210 -20.01 1.07 -15.81
C GLU A 210 -20.12 -0.43 -16.10
N ARG A 211 -20.67 -1.21 -15.16
CA ARG A 211 -20.95 -2.62 -15.41
C ARG A 211 -22.08 -2.75 -16.42
N ALA A 212 -21.80 -3.40 -17.54
CA ALA A 212 -22.75 -3.53 -18.66
C ALA A 212 -23.96 -4.38 -18.29
N ASP A 213 -23.77 -5.38 -17.42
CA ASP A 213 -24.84 -6.30 -16.99
C ASP A 213 -24.54 -6.77 -15.55
N ALA A 214 -25.51 -6.68 -14.66
CA ALA A 214 -25.41 -7.15 -13.29
C ALA A 214 -25.18 -8.67 -13.19
N SER A 215 -25.59 -9.44 -14.20
CA SER A 215 -25.35 -10.89 -14.27
C SER A 215 -23.96 -11.27 -14.83
N ASN A 216 -23.25 -10.30 -15.41
CA ASN A 216 -21.89 -10.48 -15.92
C ASN A 216 -20.96 -9.37 -15.42
N PRO A 217 -20.41 -9.50 -14.22
CA PRO A 217 -19.58 -8.46 -13.62
C PRO A 217 -18.26 -8.20 -14.39
N GLU A 218 -17.83 -9.11 -15.24
CA GLU A 218 -16.62 -8.96 -16.06
C GLU A 218 -16.82 -7.99 -17.23
N ALA A 219 -18.08 -7.71 -17.62
CA ALA A 219 -18.41 -6.85 -18.75
C ALA A 219 -18.56 -5.40 -18.33
N LEU A 220 -17.72 -4.54 -18.89
CA LEU A 220 -17.61 -3.12 -18.57
C LEU A 220 -17.85 -2.27 -19.81
N THR A 221 -18.81 -1.33 -19.75
CA THR A 221 -19.05 -0.33 -20.82
C THR A 221 -18.16 0.89 -20.59
N PHE A 222 -17.35 1.25 -21.58
CA PHE A 222 -16.47 2.40 -21.52
C PHE A 222 -17.24 3.71 -21.79
N LEU A 223 -17.15 4.68 -20.88
CA LEU A 223 -17.96 5.91 -20.88
C LEU A 223 -17.29 7.11 -21.58
N PRO A 224 -15.97 7.37 -21.40
CA PRO A 224 -15.32 8.55 -21.97
C PRO A 224 -15.24 8.54 -23.49
N MET A 225 -14.79 9.65 -24.05
CA MET A 225 -14.49 9.74 -25.48
C MET A 225 -13.42 8.73 -25.88
N SER A 226 -13.57 8.18 -27.10
CA SER A 226 -12.63 7.20 -27.66
C SER A 226 -11.20 7.74 -27.68
N GLY A 227 -10.24 6.89 -27.38
CA GLY A 227 -8.83 7.26 -27.31
C GLY A 227 -7.94 6.11 -26.87
N MET A 228 -6.67 6.41 -26.68
CA MET A 228 -5.72 5.47 -26.11
C MET A 228 -5.69 5.61 -24.58
N TYR A 229 -5.77 4.48 -23.90
CA TYR A 229 -5.82 4.44 -22.43
C TYR A 229 -4.93 3.32 -21.89
N LYS A 230 -4.35 3.54 -20.73
CA LYS A 230 -3.75 2.51 -19.90
C LYS A 230 -4.79 2.04 -18.90
N VAL A 231 -5.09 0.76 -18.93
CA VAL A 231 -5.94 0.06 -17.95
C VAL A 231 -5.02 -0.68 -17.01
N THR A 232 -5.13 -0.42 -15.71
CA THR A 232 -4.33 -1.07 -14.66
C THR A 232 -5.25 -1.76 -13.67
N ALA A 233 -5.13 -3.07 -13.55
CA ALA A 233 -5.76 -3.85 -12.50
C ALA A 233 -4.85 -3.84 -11.27
N ASN A 234 -5.32 -3.26 -10.18
CA ASN A 234 -4.61 -3.20 -8.91
C ASN A 234 -5.23 -4.19 -7.92
N PHE A 235 -4.53 -5.28 -7.62
CA PHE A 235 -5.00 -6.35 -6.75
C PHE A 235 -4.95 -5.99 -5.27
N LYS A 236 -4.01 -5.15 -4.87
CA LYS A 236 -3.91 -4.70 -3.47
C LYS A 236 -5.14 -3.91 -3.00
N HIS A 237 -5.80 -3.24 -3.94
CA HIS A 237 -6.95 -2.38 -3.64
C HIS A 237 -8.24 -2.84 -4.32
N SER A 238 -8.21 -3.98 -5.03
CA SER A 238 -9.34 -4.49 -5.84
C SER A 238 -9.95 -3.37 -6.70
N TYR A 239 -9.07 -2.68 -7.46
CA TYR A 239 -9.43 -1.45 -8.17
C TYR A 239 -8.93 -1.45 -9.61
N LEU A 240 -9.79 -1.02 -10.54
CA LEU A 240 -9.44 -0.83 -11.93
C LEU A 240 -9.16 0.66 -12.21
N ARG A 241 -7.87 1.00 -12.35
CA ARG A 241 -7.41 2.36 -12.64
C ARG A 241 -7.29 2.61 -14.13
N ILE A 242 -7.77 3.76 -14.60
CA ILE A 242 -7.72 4.15 -16.00
C ILE A 242 -6.98 5.48 -16.15
N GLU A 243 -6.08 5.54 -17.12
CA GLU A 243 -5.26 6.72 -17.41
C GLU A 243 -5.22 6.98 -18.92
N ALA A 244 -5.47 8.21 -19.32
CA ALA A 244 -5.42 8.59 -20.74
C ALA A 244 -3.97 8.64 -21.24
N MET A 245 -3.72 8.06 -22.41
CA MET A 245 -2.40 7.95 -23.03
C MET A 245 -2.35 8.72 -24.35
N LYS A 246 -1.18 9.30 -24.65
CA LYS A 246 -0.86 9.88 -25.97
C LYS A 246 -0.20 8.83 -26.86
N SER A 247 0.59 7.95 -26.27
CA SER A 247 1.25 6.82 -26.92
C SER A 247 1.35 5.63 -25.98
N ALA A 248 1.95 4.53 -26.38
CA ALA A 248 2.15 3.37 -25.51
C ALA A 248 2.96 3.68 -24.21
N THR A 249 3.74 4.75 -24.20
CA THR A 249 4.65 5.11 -23.10
C THR A 249 4.48 6.53 -22.57
N GLU A 250 3.65 7.38 -23.22
CA GLU A 250 3.49 8.78 -22.86
C GLU A 250 2.04 9.06 -22.44
N TYR A 251 1.85 9.65 -21.28
CA TYR A 251 0.54 10.08 -20.80
C TYR A 251 -0.01 11.22 -21.65
N ALA A 252 -1.32 11.27 -21.79
CA ALA A 252 -2.01 12.36 -22.46
C ALA A 252 -1.95 13.64 -21.63
N SER A 253 -2.10 14.77 -22.30
CA SER A 253 -2.14 16.10 -21.71
C SER A 253 -3.10 17.01 -22.47
N LEU A 254 -3.26 18.22 -21.97
CA LEU A 254 -4.00 19.29 -22.61
C LEU A 254 -3.05 20.23 -23.37
N ALA A 255 -3.55 20.90 -24.41
CA ALA A 255 -2.92 22.06 -25.04
C ALA A 255 -3.57 23.37 -24.57
N ALA A 256 -2.91 24.50 -24.79
CA ALA A 256 -3.39 25.81 -24.34
C ALA A 256 -4.76 26.23 -24.90
N ASP A 257 -5.14 25.72 -26.08
CA ASP A 257 -6.45 25.94 -26.71
C ASP A 257 -7.57 25.05 -26.13
N GLY A 258 -7.25 24.25 -25.09
CA GLY A 258 -8.15 23.28 -24.48
C GLY A 258 -8.28 21.98 -25.28
N SER A 259 -7.57 21.81 -26.38
CA SER A 259 -7.49 20.52 -27.06
C SER A 259 -6.61 19.53 -26.29
N GLY A 260 -6.85 18.23 -26.49
CA GLY A 260 -6.09 17.18 -25.81
C GLY A 260 -7.02 16.19 -25.09
N ASN A 261 -6.43 15.21 -24.40
CA ASN A 261 -7.18 14.05 -23.91
C ASN A 261 -7.11 13.84 -22.39
N ALA A 262 -6.39 14.67 -21.64
CA ALA A 262 -6.32 14.51 -20.21
C ALA A 262 -6.17 15.83 -19.45
N ILE A 263 -6.78 15.88 -18.27
CA ILE A 263 -6.47 16.73 -17.13
C ILE A 263 -6.15 15.80 -15.99
N TRP A 264 -5.23 16.19 -15.13
CA TRP A 264 -4.76 15.43 -13.97
C TRP A 264 -5.02 16.21 -12.69
N THR A 265 -5.19 15.49 -11.57
CA THR A 265 -5.34 16.10 -10.26
C THR A 265 -4.52 15.37 -9.22
N VAL A 266 -4.00 16.13 -8.26
CA VAL A 266 -3.26 15.62 -7.09
C VAL A 266 -3.40 16.60 -5.94
N GLY A 267 -3.33 16.12 -4.72
CA GLY A 267 -3.38 16.95 -3.51
C GLY A 267 -3.77 16.16 -2.28
N ALA A 268 -3.96 16.87 -1.19
CA ALA A 268 -4.37 16.31 0.09
C ALA A 268 -5.88 16.13 0.16
N GLY A 269 -6.32 15.09 0.84
CA GLY A 269 -7.73 14.79 1.08
C GLY A 269 -8.49 14.22 -0.11
N ILE A 270 -7.80 13.79 -1.18
CA ILE A 270 -8.40 13.08 -2.32
C ILE A 270 -7.61 11.81 -2.66
N GLY A 271 -8.28 10.81 -3.22
CA GLY A 271 -7.64 9.58 -3.69
C GLY A 271 -8.65 8.58 -4.24
N LYS A 272 -8.19 7.63 -5.08
CA LYS A 272 -9.00 6.53 -5.60
C LYS A 272 -8.26 5.19 -5.44
N PRO A 273 -8.94 4.09 -5.03
CA PRO A 273 -10.37 4.03 -4.68
C PRO A 273 -10.72 4.78 -3.38
N VAL A 274 -9.78 4.95 -2.45
CA VAL A 274 -9.99 5.68 -1.19
C VAL A 274 -8.95 6.77 -0.99
N ILE A 275 -9.22 7.74 -0.10
CA ILE A 275 -8.37 8.93 0.14
C ILE A 275 -6.90 8.53 0.30
N LYS A 276 -6.58 7.57 1.18
CA LYS A 276 -5.19 7.15 1.48
C LYS A 276 -4.39 6.63 0.27
N ASN A 277 -5.05 6.32 -0.84
CA ASN A 277 -4.39 5.88 -2.08
C ASN A 277 -3.93 7.04 -2.97
N GLY A 278 -4.29 8.26 -2.63
CA GLY A 278 -3.96 9.45 -3.40
C GLY A 278 -3.60 10.65 -2.54
N ASP A 279 -3.72 10.54 -1.22
CA ASP A 279 -3.48 11.66 -0.31
C ASP A 279 -2.03 12.15 -0.37
N GLY A 280 -1.87 13.40 -0.69
CA GLY A 280 -0.58 14.07 -0.80
C GLY A 280 -0.27 14.60 -2.20
N TRP A 281 0.90 15.22 -2.32
CA TRP A 281 1.33 15.96 -3.50
C TRP A 281 2.37 15.18 -4.34
N ASP A 282 2.11 13.90 -4.65
CA ASP A 282 2.94 13.08 -5.55
C ASP A 282 2.22 12.81 -6.88
N MET A 283 2.43 13.70 -7.86
CA MET A 283 1.84 13.59 -9.19
C MET A 283 2.21 12.27 -9.89
N GLY A 284 3.40 11.75 -9.66
CA GLY A 284 3.90 10.53 -10.30
C GLY A 284 3.10 9.29 -9.91
N SER A 285 2.96 9.04 -8.62
CA SER A 285 2.31 7.84 -8.07
C SER A 285 0.83 8.04 -7.77
N THR A 286 0.41 9.20 -7.26
CA THR A 286 -0.97 9.41 -6.79
C THR A 286 -1.84 10.26 -7.73
N GLY A 287 -1.25 10.92 -8.74
CA GLY A 287 -2.01 11.73 -9.69
C GLY A 287 -3.15 10.98 -10.36
N LEU A 288 -4.37 11.54 -10.29
CA LEU A 288 -5.59 10.97 -10.84
C LEU A 288 -5.89 11.58 -12.21
N CYS A 289 -6.33 10.75 -13.16
CA CYS A 289 -6.76 11.18 -14.48
C CYS A 289 -8.25 11.52 -14.48
N LEU A 290 -8.63 12.68 -15.05
CA LEU A 290 -10.02 13.02 -15.30
C LEU A 290 -10.51 12.34 -16.60
N ALA A 291 -11.73 11.82 -16.59
CA ALA A 291 -12.36 11.23 -17.76
C ALA A 291 -12.80 12.34 -18.74
N ARG A 292 -12.40 12.25 -20.01
CA ARG A 292 -12.88 13.14 -21.06
C ARG A 292 -14.26 12.68 -21.54
N VAL A 293 -15.32 13.31 -21.06
CA VAL A 293 -16.72 12.88 -21.31
C VAL A 293 -17.35 13.51 -22.56
N ALA A 294 -16.83 14.65 -22.98
CA ALA A 294 -17.21 15.33 -24.23
C ALA A 294 -16.01 16.13 -24.76
N ASP A 295 -16.16 16.73 -25.96
CA ASP A 295 -15.12 17.62 -26.44
C ASP A 295 -14.86 18.75 -25.44
N LYS A 296 -13.58 18.92 -25.04
CA LYS A 296 -13.11 19.92 -24.06
C LYS A 296 -13.81 19.88 -22.69
N LYS A 297 -14.41 18.73 -22.31
CA LYS A 297 -15.01 18.53 -20.98
C LYS A 297 -14.44 17.30 -20.28
N PHE A 298 -13.96 17.52 -19.07
CA PHE A 298 -13.28 16.52 -18.26
C PHE A 298 -13.95 16.43 -16.90
N GLN A 299 -14.10 15.22 -16.36
CA GLN A 299 -14.73 15.02 -15.05
C GLN A 299 -13.98 14.03 -14.17
N ILE A 300 -14.16 14.22 -12.87
CA ILE A 300 -13.84 13.23 -11.84
C ILE A 300 -14.97 13.24 -10.81
N SER A 301 -15.45 12.03 -10.48
CA SER A 301 -16.45 11.83 -9.42
C SER A 301 -15.79 11.25 -8.19
N LEU A 302 -16.00 11.89 -7.04
CA LEU A 302 -15.43 11.52 -5.76
C LEU A 302 -16.55 11.37 -4.73
N VAL A 303 -16.42 10.37 -3.84
CA VAL A 303 -17.38 10.08 -2.77
C VAL A 303 -16.88 10.70 -1.48
N ALA A 304 -17.67 11.59 -0.90
CA ALA A 304 -17.32 12.24 0.36
C ALA A 304 -17.20 11.24 1.52
N GLY A 305 -16.08 11.27 2.21
CA GLY A 305 -15.70 10.31 3.24
C GLY A 305 -15.02 9.03 2.72
N VAL A 306 -14.98 8.80 1.39
CA VAL A 306 -14.32 7.64 0.79
C VAL A 306 -13.13 8.07 -0.06
N SER A 307 -13.39 8.84 -1.12
CA SER A 307 -12.38 9.27 -2.09
C SER A 307 -12.13 10.78 -2.11
N ILE A 308 -12.90 11.54 -1.34
CA ILE A 308 -12.64 12.94 -0.97
C ILE A 308 -13.02 13.16 0.49
N ASN A 309 -12.19 13.90 1.24
CA ASN A 309 -12.50 14.24 2.62
C ASN A 309 -13.69 15.22 2.67
N ALA A 310 -14.69 14.92 3.49
CA ALA A 310 -15.92 15.70 3.54
C ALA A 310 -15.76 17.10 4.15
N SER A 311 -14.74 17.31 5.00
CA SER A 311 -14.55 18.53 5.79
C SER A 311 -13.27 19.29 5.49
N ASN A 312 -12.30 18.68 4.81
CA ASN A 312 -11.02 19.32 4.53
C ASN A 312 -10.30 18.63 3.38
N PHE A 313 -10.04 19.32 2.31
CA PHE A 313 -9.20 18.88 1.21
C PHE A 313 -8.47 20.07 0.60
N ASP A 314 -7.34 19.80 -0.03
CA ASP A 314 -6.52 20.77 -0.74
C ASP A 314 -5.87 20.06 -1.92
N PHE A 315 -6.40 20.29 -3.15
CA PHE A 315 -5.91 19.65 -4.36
C PHE A 315 -5.93 20.62 -5.54
N LYS A 316 -5.26 20.24 -6.63
CA LYS A 316 -5.08 21.13 -7.79
C LYS A 316 -5.16 20.36 -9.09
N PHE A 317 -5.52 21.05 -10.18
CA PHE A 317 -5.59 20.48 -11.52
C PHE A 317 -4.38 20.88 -12.38
N PHE A 318 -3.92 19.92 -13.18
CA PHE A 318 -2.75 20.03 -14.05
C PHE A 318 -3.08 19.55 -15.48
N TRP A 319 -2.37 20.10 -16.46
CA TRP A 319 -2.54 19.66 -17.86
C TRP A 319 -1.82 18.34 -18.13
N PRO A 320 -0.49 18.20 -17.85
CA PRO A 320 0.22 16.94 -17.93
C PRO A 320 0.24 16.23 -16.58
N LYS A 321 0.58 14.97 -16.58
CA LYS A 321 0.94 14.22 -15.37
C LYS A 321 2.38 14.54 -14.96
N ASP A 322 2.66 15.83 -14.74
CA ASP A 322 4.02 16.35 -14.45
C ASP A 322 3.91 17.71 -13.76
N TRP A 323 4.86 18.00 -12.88
CA TRP A 323 5.01 19.31 -12.26
C TRP A 323 5.65 20.30 -13.26
N ASP A 324 5.40 21.61 -13.05
CA ASP A 324 6.06 22.70 -13.78
C ASP A 324 5.82 22.75 -15.30
N LYS A 325 4.91 21.94 -15.83
CA LYS A 325 4.62 21.88 -17.28
C LYS A 325 3.22 22.30 -17.68
N GLY A 326 2.43 22.77 -16.74
CA GLY A 326 1.09 23.32 -16.98
C GLY A 326 0.13 22.99 -15.88
N GLU A 327 -0.42 24.03 -15.25
CA GLU A 327 -1.33 23.96 -14.13
C GLU A 327 -2.43 25.01 -14.22
N PHE A 328 -3.50 24.85 -13.43
CA PHE A 328 -4.54 25.86 -13.34
C PHE A 328 -4.35 26.70 -12.08
N LEU A 329 -4.38 28.03 -12.25
CA LEU A 329 -4.38 29.04 -11.18
C LEU A 329 -5.80 29.59 -11.02
N GLY A 330 -6.10 30.19 -9.86
CA GLY A 330 -7.38 30.87 -9.60
C GLY A 330 -7.48 32.25 -10.26
N LYS A 331 -6.34 32.83 -10.65
CA LYS A 331 -6.26 34.11 -11.37
C LYS A 331 -5.08 34.18 -12.33
N THR A 332 -5.06 35.18 -13.17
CA THR A 332 -3.90 35.49 -14.01
C THR A 332 -2.73 35.94 -13.14
N ASP A 333 -1.56 35.39 -13.39
CA ASP A 333 -0.30 35.79 -12.74
C ASP A 333 0.82 35.90 -13.79
N ALA A 334 1.15 37.13 -14.17
CA ALA A 334 2.19 37.40 -15.14
C ALA A 334 3.62 37.09 -14.63
N SER A 335 3.77 36.90 -13.32
CA SER A 335 5.06 36.54 -12.68
C SER A 335 5.27 35.04 -12.59
N PHE A 336 4.24 34.23 -12.85
CA PHE A 336 4.32 32.78 -12.78
C PHE A 336 5.21 32.24 -13.89
N ALA A 337 6.22 31.47 -13.50
CA ALA A 337 7.29 31.06 -14.42
C ALA A 337 6.90 29.93 -15.38
N ASN A 338 5.94 29.08 -14.96
CA ASN A 338 5.53 27.90 -15.71
C ASN A 338 4.28 28.18 -16.57
N PRO A 339 3.98 27.35 -17.58
CA PRO A 339 2.71 27.43 -18.29
C PRO A 339 1.53 27.27 -17.33
N TYR A 340 0.50 28.12 -17.48
CA TYR A 340 -0.69 28.03 -16.64
C TYR A 340 -1.98 28.35 -17.41
N GLY A 341 -3.08 27.90 -16.89
CA GLY A 341 -4.43 28.30 -17.23
C GLY A 341 -5.11 29.02 -16.06
N VAL A 342 -6.27 29.56 -16.29
CA VAL A 342 -7.11 30.17 -15.26
C VAL A 342 -8.38 29.35 -15.09
N LEU A 343 -8.61 28.87 -13.88
CA LEU A 343 -9.79 28.10 -13.49
C LEU A 343 -10.69 28.96 -12.59
N THR A 344 -11.94 29.11 -12.97
CA THR A 344 -12.97 29.73 -12.13
C THR A 344 -14.01 28.68 -11.75
N THR A 345 -14.78 28.92 -10.69
CA THR A 345 -15.85 28.00 -10.29
C THR A 345 -17.21 28.68 -10.30
N THR A 346 -18.24 27.91 -10.64
CA THR A 346 -19.65 28.29 -10.48
C THR A 346 -20.29 27.69 -9.24
N SER A 347 -19.55 26.85 -8.49
CA SER A 347 -20.04 26.20 -7.28
C SER A 347 -19.85 27.09 -6.06
N ASP A 348 -20.83 27.11 -5.18
CA ASP A 348 -20.76 27.76 -3.88
C ASP A 348 -20.17 26.88 -2.77
N LEU A 349 -19.87 25.62 -3.10
CA LEU A 349 -19.26 24.65 -2.20
C LEU A 349 -17.74 24.78 -2.15
N ILE A 350 -17.14 25.29 -3.24
CA ILE A 350 -15.68 25.20 -3.48
C ILE A 350 -15.14 26.61 -3.66
N GLU A 351 -14.00 26.87 -3.04
CA GLU A 351 -13.17 28.03 -3.36
C GLU A 351 -11.90 27.59 -4.10
N ILE A 352 -11.40 28.47 -4.96
CA ILE A 352 -10.14 28.28 -5.67
C ILE A 352 -9.20 29.41 -5.23
N SER A 353 -8.10 29.06 -4.60
CA SER A 353 -7.08 30.03 -4.21
C SER A 353 -6.42 30.68 -5.43
N ASP A 354 -5.77 31.82 -5.23
CA ASP A 354 -4.98 32.46 -6.29
C ASP A 354 -3.97 31.51 -6.96
N GLY A 355 -3.34 30.63 -6.15
CA GLY A 355 -2.42 29.59 -6.61
C GLY A 355 -3.09 28.40 -7.31
N GLY A 356 -4.43 28.34 -7.34
CA GLY A 356 -5.19 27.31 -8.05
C GLY A 356 -5.54 26.09 -7.18
N ASN A 357 -5.23 26.07 -5.91
CA ASN A 357 -5.66 25.01 -5.01
C ASN A 357 -7.16 25.12 -4.74
N LEU A 358 -7.84 23.98 -4.75
CA LEU A 358 -9.26 23.83 -4.45
C LEU A 358 -9.43 23.44 -2.99
N GLY A 359 -10.30 24.17 -2.28
CA GLY A 359 -10.74 23.85 -0.93
C GLY A 359 -12.24 24.03 -0.80
N LEU A 360 -12.77 23.71 0.36
CA LEU A 360 -14.16 24.03 0.71
C LEU A 360 -14.29 25.55 0.92
N ALA A 361 -15.37 26.13 0.40
CA ALA A 361 -15.74 27.50 0.74
C ALA A 361 -16.03 27.62 2.25
N GLU A 362 -15.83 28.81 2.81
CA GLU A 362 -15.97 29.05 4.24
C GLU A 362 -17.32 28.53 4.81
N GLY A 363 -17.24 27.71 5.85
CA GLY A 363 -18.40 27.12 6.53
C GLY A 363 -19.12 26.03 5.73
N LYS A 364 -18.58 25.58 4.61
CA LYS A 364 -19.15 24.48 3.81
C LYS A 364 -18.53 23.14 4.18
N MET A 365 -19.30 22.08 3.96
CA MET A 365 -18.90 20.68 4.07
C MET A 365 -19.59 19.89 2.96
N LEU A 366 -19.01 18.77 2.58
CA LEU A 366 -19.68 17.80 1.72
C LEU A 366 -20.53 16.85 2.57
N ASP A 367 -21.66 16.41 2.03
CA ASP A 367 -22.48 15.39 2.69
C ASP A 367 -21.76 14.03 2.62
N LEU A 368 -21.53 13.39 3.76
CA LEU A 368 -20.91 12.05 3.81
C LEU A 368 -21.69 11.05 2.93
N GLY A 369 -20.96 10.25 2.16
CA GLY A 369 -21.55 9.35 1.17
C GLY A 369 -22.03 10.04 -0.10
N GLY A 370 -22.11 11.39 -0.14
CA GLY A 370 -22.45 12.13 -1.34
C GLY A 370 -21.41 11.92 -2.45
N ILE A 371 -21.89 11.63 -3.65
CA ILE A 371 -21.05 11.51 -4.85
C ILE A 371 -20.99 12.88 -5.51
N TYR A 372 -19.83 13.52 -5.46
CA TYR A 372 -19.60 14.83 -6.03
C TYR A 372 -18.82 14.72 -7.34
N ARG A 373 -19.39 15.27 -8.41
CA ARG A 373 -18.78 15.33 -9.74
C ARG A 373 -18.16 16.69 -9.95
N PHE A 374 -16.88 16.72 -10.20
CA PHE A 374 -16.09 17.89 -10.58
C PHE A 374 -15.92 17.85 -12.10
N THR A 375 -16.50 18.81 -12.80
CA THR A 375 -16.42 18.92 -14.27
C THR A 375 -15.67 20.17 -14.66
N ILE A 376 -14.61 20.04 -15.45
CA ILE A 376 -13.84 21.15 -16.02
C ILE A 376 -14.20 21.31 -17.49
N ASP A 377 -14.70 22.48 -17.85
CA ASP A 377 -14.95 22.90 -19.22
C ASP A 377 -13.84 23.85 -19.69
N VAL A 378 -13.08 23.42 -20.69
CA VAL A 378 -12.01 24.20 -21.32
C VAL A 378 -12.37 24.62 -22.75
N SER A 379 -13.67 24.76 -23.06
CA SER A 379 -14.13 25.19 -24.37
C SER A 379 -13.61 26.59 -24.77
N GLY A 380 -13.38 27.45 -23.76
CA GLY A 380 -12.76 28.77 -23.93
C GLY A 380 -11.21 28.74 -23.95
N GLY A 381 -10.60 27.55 -23.99
CA GLY A 381 -9.16 27.34 -23.77
C GLY A 381 -8.80 27.32 -22.30
N THR A 382 -7.53 27.02 -22.00
CA THR A 382 -7.06 26.87 -20.61
C THR A 382 -7.11 28.17 -19.81
N MET A 383 -7.03 29.34 -20.47
CA MET A 383 -7.12 30.64 -19.80
C MET A 383 -8.55 31.07 -19.43
N ALA A 384 -9.55 30.27 -19.77
CA ALA A 384 -10.96 30.52 -19.47
C ALA A 384 -11.68 29.21 -19.07
N ALA A 385 -11.01 28.40 -18.28
CA ALA A 385 -11.55 27.13 -17.79
C ALA A 385 -12.60 27.39 -16.67
N VAL A 386 -13.66 26.58 -16.67
CA VAL A 386 -14.75 26.66 -15.68
C VAL A 386 -14.94 25.33 -14.99
N LEU A 387 -14.89 25.33 -13.68
CA LEU A 387 -15.22 24.20 -12.82
C LEU A 387 -16.67 24.25 -12.38
N THR A 388 -17.38 23.16 -12.57
CA THR A 388 -18.70 22.91 -11.97
C THR A 388 -18.60 21.73 -11.02
N VAL A 389 -19.19 21.85 -9.83
CA VAL A 389 -19.26 20.78 -8.83
C VAL A 389 -20.71 20.51 -8.49
N GLU A 390 -21.13 19.26 -8.67
CA GLU A 390 -22.51 18.82 -8.48
C GLU A 390 -22.55 17.53 -7.64
N LYS A 391 -23.49 17.45 -6.68
CA LYS A 391 -23.85 16.18 -6.04
C LYS A 391 -24.74 15.38 -7.00
N VAL A 392 -24.22 14.26 -7.51
CA VAL A 392 -24.89 13.45 -8.55
C VAL A 392 -25.48 12.14 -8.02
N GLY A 393 -25.29 11.83 -6.75
CA GLY A 393 -25.82 10.63 -6.13
C GLY A 393 -25.34 10.46 -4.70
N GLU A 394 -25.62 9.30 -4.17
CA GLU A 394 -25.20 8.89 -2.83
C GLU A 394 -24.69 7.45 -2.86
N GLN A 395 -23.70 7.15 -2.03
CA GLN A 395 -23.19 5.83 -1.75
C GLN A 395 -23.34 5.57 -0.25
N GLU A 396 -23.96 4.44 0.09
CA GLU A 396 -24.07 4.04 1.49
C GLU A 396 -22.66 3.76 2.04
N LEU A 397 -22.33 4.40 3.15
CA LEU A 397 -21.09 4.11 3.87
C LEU A 397 -21.36 3.00 4.87
N PRO A 398 -20.42 2.05 5.08
CA PRO A 398 -20.59 1.04 6.10
C PRO A 398 -20.79 1.74 7.47
N PRO A 399 -21.85 1.41 8.21
CA PRO A 399 -22.07 1.97 9.53
C PRO A 399 -20.98 1.44 10.47
N ALA A 400 -20.28 2.34 11.14
CA ALA A 400 -19.41 1.98 12.24
C ALA A 400 -19.86 2.73 13.49
N ASP A 401 -20.45 2.01 14.43
CA ASP A 401 -20.84 2.53 15.72
C ASP A 401 -19.65 2.50 16.68
N ILE A 402 -18.74 3.48 16.59
CA ILE A 402 -17.77 3.69 17.67
C ILE A 402 -18.38 4.64 18.67
N THR A 403 -18.33 4.28 19.94
CA THR A 403 -18.88 5.09 21.03
C THR A 403 -17.83 5.38 22.11
N VAL A 404 -17.93 6.55 22.73
CA VAL A 404 -17.24 6.89 23.98
C VAL A 404 -18.29 7.15 25.04
N ASN A 405 -18.27 6.38 26.14
CA ASN A 405 -19.30 6.40 27.17
C ASN A 405 -20.73 6.22 26.62
N GLY A 406 -20.88 5.40 25.59
CA GLY A 406 -22.16 5.16 24.90
C GLY A 406 -22.60 6.29 23.96
N THR A 407 -21.85 7.39 23.84
CA THR A 407 -22.12 8.45 22.87
C THR A 407 -21.45 8.11 21.55
N PRO A 408 -22.19 8.03 20.42
CA PRO A 408 -21.62 7.78 19.11
C PRO A 408 -20.60 8.84 18.71
N MET A 409 -19.47 8.41 18.14
CA MET A 409 -18.52 9.31 17.49
C MET A 409 -19.02 9.70 16.10
N ALA A 410 -18.84 10.94 15.71
CA ALA A 410 -19.15 11.39 14.37
C ALA A 410 -18.16 10.81 13.37
N GLN A 411 -18.66 10.17 12.34
CA GLN A 411 -17.87 9.66 11.23
C GLN A 411 -17.38 10.81 10.36
N LEU A 412 -16.09 10.86 10.05
CA LEU A 412 -15.48 11.83 9.12
C LEU A 412 -15.24 11.21 7.73
N ASP A 413 -14.88 9.95 7.73
CA ASP A 413 -14.71 9.09 6.55
C ASP A 413 -14.83 7.61 6.97
N VAL A 414 -14.54 6.67 6.07
CA VAL A 414 -14.69 5.22 6.34
C VAL A 414 -13.88 4.72 7.52
N ASP A 415 -12.75 5.35 7.81
CA ASP A 415 -11.82 4.93 8.85
C ASP A 415 -11.78 5.88 10.06
N ASN A 416 -12.13 7.17 9.88
CA ASN A 416 -11.88 8.20 10.88
C ASN A 416 -13.17 8.67 11.57
N TYR A 417 -13.11 8.76 12.89
CA TYR A 417 -14.20 9.16 13.78
C TYR A 417 -13.73 10.18 14.79
N GLN A 418 -14.61 11.07 15.22
CA GLN A 418 -14.31 12.03 16.28
C GLN A 418 -15.50 12.29 17.21
N LEU A 419 -15.19 12.71 18.44
CA LEU A 419 -16.17 13.16 19.42
C LEU A 419 -15.56 14.20 20.32
N ASP A 420 -16.24 15.34 20.43
CA ASP A 420 -15.83 16.44 21.32
C ASP A 420 -16.50 16.28 22.69
N LEU A 421 -15.70 16.26 23.75
CA LEU A 421 -16.18 16.04 25.13
C LEU A 421 -15.49 16.99 26.12
N ASP A 422 -16.25 17.43 27.13
CA ASP A 422 -15.69 18.02 28.33
C ASP A 422 -15.26 16.90 29.28
N LEU A 423 -13.97 16.84 29.59
CA LEU A 423 -13.37 15.73 30.36
C LEU A 423 -12.65 16.27 31.61
N THR A 424 -12.76 15.51 32.69
CA THR A 424 -12.06 15.80 33.95
C THR A 424 -10.80 14.92 34.04
N GLN A 425 -9.68 15.49 34.49
CA GLN A 425 -8.45 14.74 34.71
C GLN A 425 -8.71 13.51 35.59
N GLY A 426 -8.24 12.36 35.15
CA GLY A 426 -8.47 11.08 35.82
C GLY A 426 -9.84 10.44 35.54
N GLN A 427 -10.70 11.05 34.74
CA GLN A 427 -11.97 10.46 34.31
C GLN A 427 -11.74 9.19 33.50
N THR A 428 -12.50 8.16 33.79
CA THR A 428 -12.51 6.92 32.99
C THR A 428 -13.54 7.05 31.87
N LEU A 429 -13.12 6.68 30.65
CA LEU A 429 -13.94 6.63 29.46
C LEU A 429 -14.08 5.16 29.02
N THR A 430 -15.30 4.74 28.68
CA THR A 430 -15.56 3.43 28.11
C THR A 430 -15.62 3.55 26.58
N LEU A 431 -14.79 2.76 25.90
CA LEU A 431 -14.80 2.63 24.44
C LEU A 431 -15.74 1.48 24.07
N GLY A 432 -16.64 1.72 23.14
CA GLY A 432 -17.62 0.72 22.70
C GLY A 432 -17.94 0.89 21.22
N GLY A 433 -18.89 0.09 20.74
CA GLY A 433 -19.32 0.12 19.34
C GLY A 433 -18.86 -1.11 18.58
N ALA A 434 -18.74 -0.99 17.25
CA ALA A 434 -18.58 -2.10 16.28
C ALA A 434 -17.92 -3.35 16.87
N ASP A 435 -18.45 -4.50 16.63
CA ASP A 435 -18.26 -5.79 17.31
C ASP A 435 -16.81 -6.23 17.63
N ALA A 436 -15.81 -5.41 17.30
CA ALA A 436 -14.41 -5.73 17.49
C ALA A 436 -13.48 -4.51 17.65
N PHE A 437 -13.96 -3.29 17.90
CA PHE A 437 -13.04 -2.17 18.06
C PHE A 437 -12.29 -2.28 19.40
N THR A 438 -11.18 -3.00 19.36
CA THR A 438 -10.19 -3.02 20.44
C THR A 438 -9.00 -2.19 19.95
N PRO A 439 -8.65 -1.08 20.60
CA PRO A 439 -7.50 -0.28 20.18
C PRO A 439 -6.22 -1.11 20.10
N ALA A 440 -5.49 -0.99 19.01
CA ALA A 440 -4.13 -1.51 18.89
C ALA A 440 -3.13 -0.56 19.57
N TRP A 441 -3.47 0.73 19.60
CA TRP A 441 -2.70 1.73 20.28
C TRP A 441 -3.58 2.87 20.80
N ILE A 442 -3.24 3.35 21.98
CA ILE A 442 -3.88 4.47 22.66
C ILE A 442 -2.79 5.48 22.95
N ASN A 443 -3.00 6.75 22.59
CA ASN A 443 -1.99 7.78 22.83
C ASN A 443 -1.76 7.98 24.34
N PRO A 444 -0.57 7.60 24.85
CA PRO A 444 -0.29 7.62 26.29
C PRO A 444 -0.17 9.03 26.86
N ASP A 445 -0.07 10.06 26.02
CA ASP A 445 -0.02 11.45 26.47
C ASP A 445 -1.42 11.95 26.85
N PHE A 446 -2.47 11.35 26.27
CA PHE A 446 -3.86 11.65 26.55
C PHE A 446 -4.55 10.63 27.43
N PHE A 447 -4.18 9.35 27.33
CA PHE A 447 -4.92 8.27 27.97
C PHE A 447 -4.01 7.22 28.58
N GLU A 448 -4.39 6.74 29.76
CA GLU A 448 -3.86 5.54 30.39
C GLU A 448 -4.87 4.40 30.21
N ALA A 449 -4.45 3.23 29.75
CA ALA A 449 -5.34 2.06 29.63
C ALA A 449 -5.81 1.61 31.02
N ALA A 450 -7.13 1.63 31.23
CA ALA A 450 -7.74 1.14 32.46
C ALA A 450 -8.24 -0.32 32.32
N SER A 451 -8.65 -0.72 31.10
CA SER A 451 -8.99 -2.08 30.70
C SER A 451 -8.85 -2.23 29.19
N ALA A 452 -9.18 -3.38 28.63
CA ALA A 452 -9.20 -3.59 27.16
C ALA A 452 -10.17 -2.62 26.42
N THR A 453 -11.20 -2.14 27.11
CA THR A 453 -12.26 -1.28 26.54
C THR A 453 -12.46 0.01 27.31
N SER A 454 -11.54 0.39 28.18
CA SER A 454 -11.63 1.65 28.92
C SER A 454 -10.28 2.32 29.09
N VAL A 455 -10.29 3.64 29.05
CA VAL A 455 -9.13 4.51 29.18
C VAL A 455 -9.38 5.58 30.22
N LYS A 456 -8.33 6.10 30.83
CA LYS A 456 -8.38 7.17 31.82
C LYS A 456 -7.67 8.40 31.29
N LEU A 457 -8.31 9.57 31.37
CA LEU A 457 -7.71 10.84 30.93
C LEU A 457 -6.50 11.21 31.78
N VAL A 458 -5.37 11.47 31.13
CA VAL A 458 -4.11 11.88 31.76
C VAL A 458 -3.99 13.39 31.88
N PRO A 459 -4.27 14.21 30.85
CA PRO A 459 -4.11 15.65 30.88
C PRO A 459 -5.06 16.35 31.87
N VAL A 460 -4.84 17.64 32.05
CA VAL A 460 -5.69 18.51 32.89
C VAL A 460 -7.14 18.52 32.42
N THR A 461 -8.06 18.89 33.31
CA THR A 461 -9.49 19.04 32.98
C THR A 461 -9.66 20.08 31.87
N GLY A 462 -10.46 19.72 30.85
CA GLY A 462 -10.66 20.58 29.68
C GLY A 462 -11.57 19.95 28.62
N LYS A 463 -11.64 20.60 27.47
CA LYS A 463 -12.38 20.11 26.31
C LYS A 463 -11.44 19.41 25.34
N TYR A 464 -11.83 18.23 24.91
CA TYR A 464 -10.99 17.35 24.08
C TYR A 464 -11.79 16.83 22.89
N ARG A 465 -11.15 16.74 21.74
CA ARG A 465 -11.61 15.98 20.59
C ARG A 465 -10.95 14.62 20.62
N ILE A 466 -11.71 13.60 20.97
CA ILE A 466 -11.24 12.22 20.86
C ILE A 466 -11.34 11.81 19.41
N THR A 467 -10.30 11.18 18.87
CA THR A 467 -10.27 10.66 17.52
C THR A 467 -10.03 9.15 17.53
N ALA A 468 -10.70 8.44 16.65
CA ALA A 468 -10.52 7.00 16.43
C ALA A 468 -10.26 6.74 14.95
N ASN A 469 -9.29 5.87 14.64
CA ASN A 469 -9.08 5.37 13.31
C ASN A 469 -9.30 3.86 13.30
N LEU A 470 -10.25 3.38 12.50
CA LEU A 470 -10.63 1.97 12.43
C LEU A 470 -9.57 1.10 11.77
N ALA A 471 -8.98 1.56 10.66
CA ALA A 471 -8.02 0.79 9.89
C ALA A 471 -6.74 0.51 10.68
N THR A 472 -6.24 1.51 11.43
CA THR A 472 -5.03 1.37 12.25
C THR A 472 -5.36 1.01 13.70
N ARG A 473 -6.63 1.05 14.09
CA ARG A 473 -7.14 0.78 15.46
C ARG A 473 -6.46 1.68 16.49
N VAL A 474 -6.33 2.96 16.17
CA VAL A 474 -5.70 3.99 17.01
C VAL A 474 -6.75 4.86 17.67
N ILE A 475 -6.57 5.14 18.97
CA ILE A 475 -7.28 6.21 19.72
C ILE A 475 -6.27 7.30 20.05
N ASP A 476 -6.60 8.53 19.68
CA ASP A 476 -5.83 9.73 19.96
C ASP A 476 -6.77 10.85 20.43
N ALA A 477 -6.22 12.01 20.79
CA ALA A 477 -7.03 13.18 21.09
C ALA A 477 -6.31 14.49 20.72
N LEU A 478 -7.10 15.55 20.62
CA LEU A 478 -6.65 16.92 20.46
C LEU A 478 -7.27 17.77 21.58
N VAL A 479 -6.54 18.77 22.03
CA VAL A 479 -7.06 19.74 23.00
C VAL A 479 -7.84 20.82 22.26
N LEU A 480 -9.07 21.09 22.69
CA LEU A 480 -9.90 22.18 22.17
C LEU A 480 -9.84 23.39 23.08
N ASN A 481 -10.10 24.56 22.52
CA ASN A 481 -10.33 25.75 23.34
C ASN A 481 -11.64 25.58 24.16
N ALA A 482 -11.82 26.41 25.17
CA ALA A 482 -12.91 26.22 26.14
C ALA A 482 -14.32 26.29 25.51
N ASP A 483 -14.51 27.08 24.46
CA ASP A 483 -15.80 27.20 23.75
C ASP A 483 -15.97 26.10 22.67
N GLY A 484 -14.92 25.32 22.39
CA GLY A 484 -14.94 24.25 21.38
C GLY A 484 -14.87 24.76 19.94
N SER A 485 -14.63 26.04 19.70
CA SER A 485 -14.61 26.65 18.36
C SER A 485 -13.40 26.23 17.52
N GLY A 486 -12.37 25.63 18.15
CA GLY A 486 -11.15 25.21 17.47
C GLY A 486 -10.16 24.52 18.38
N LEU A 487 -8.98 24.22 17.85
CA LEU A 487 -7.87 23.65 18.61
C LEU A 487 -7.35 24.67 19.64
N ALA A 488 -7.04 24.17 20.82
CA ALA A 488 -6.44 25.01 21.86
C ALA A 488 -5.08 25.53 21.41
N THR A 489 -4.76 26.74 21.85
CA THR A 489 -3.44 27.35 21.70
C THR A 489 -2.83 27.59 23.08
N LEU A 490 -1.49 27.63 23.17
CA LEU A 490 -0.84 28.05 24.40
C LEU A 490 -1.14 29.53 24.65
N SER A 491 -1.85 29.82 25.74
CA SER A 491 -2.14 31.17 26.21
C SER A 491 -0.91 31.79 26.86
N ASP A 492 -0.97 33.10 27.12
CA ASP A 492 0.14 33.84 27.74
C ASP A 492 0.37 33.44 29.20
N ASP A 493 -0.65 32.90 29.87
CA ASP A 493 -0.57 32.35 31.23
C ASP A 493 -0.09 30.91 31.31
N GLY A 494 0.25 30.30 30.16
CA GLY A 494 0.88 28.97 30.08
C GLY A 494 -0.07 27.80 30.02
N HIS A 495 -1.38 28.04 29.77
CA HIS A 495 -2.40 26.98 29.67
C HIS A 495 -2.79 26.67 28.21
N GLY A 496 -3.30 25.46 27.94
CA GLY A 496 -3.83 25.07 26.64
C GLY A 496 -3.11 23.87 26.01
N ALA A 497 -2.57 24.04 24.81
CA ALA A 497 -1.81 23.02 24.09
C ALA A 497 -0.58 23.61 23.41
N VAL A 498 0.44 22.76 23.21
CA VAL A 498 1.59 23.06 22.35
C VAL A 498 1.67 22.02 21.23
N TYR A 499 2.34 22.40 20.15
CA TYR A 499 2.43 21.55 18.96
C TYR A 499 3.88 21.41 18.52
N PHE A 500 4.33 20.16 18.33
CA PHE A 500 5.62 19.92 17.72
C PHE A 500 5.48 19.90 16.19
N ILE A 501 6.32 20.68 15.50
CA ILE A 501 6.41 20.77 14.05
C ILE A 501 7.86 20.57 13.65
N GLY A 502 8.11 19.77 12.63
CA GLY A 502 9.44 19.38 12.18
C GLY A 502 9.64 17.86 12.15
N TYR A 503 10.87 17.46 12.13
CA TYR A 503 11.30 16.06 12.10
C TYR A 503 11.75 15.60 13.48
N GLY A 504 11.50 14.34 13.82
CA GLY A 504 11.94 13.72 15.09
C GLY A 504 10.82 13.19 15.96
N ILE A 505 9.60 13.72 15.83
CA ILE A 505 8.42 13.27 16.59
C ILE A 505 7.24 13.04 15.64
N GLY A 506 6.68 11.83 15.67
CA GLY A 506 5.45 11.46 14.97
C GLY A 506 4.34 11.01 15.94
N SER A 507 3.13 10.83 15.45
CA SER A 507 2.01 10.18 16.14
C SER A 507 1.08 9.53 15.12
N PRO A 508 0.74 8.22 15.26
CA PRO A 508 1.10 7.29 16.35
C PRO A 508 2.48 6.62 16.22
N ALA A 509 3.23 6.88 15.16
CA ALA A 509 4.55 6.31 14.88
C ALA A 509 5.48 7.36 14.26
N ALA A 510 6.79 7.11 14.19
CA ALA A 510 7.78 8.05 13.64
C ALA A 510 7.52 8.39 12.16
N VAL A 511 7.01 7.45 11.36
CA VAL A 511 6.61 7.72 9.96
C VAL A 511 5.57 8.83 9.82
N ASN A 512 4.79 9.12 10.86
CA ASN A 512 3.75 10.14 10.90
C ASN A 512 4.26 11.49 11.42
N GLU A 513 5.55 11.75 11.33
CA GLU A 513 6.10 13.07 11.70
C GLU A 513 5.55 14.17 10.79
N PRO A 514 5.26 15.37 11.34
CA PRO A 514 4.61 16.45 10.60
C PRO A 514 5.52 17.07 9.51
N GLY A 515 6.84 16.87 9.60
CA GLY A 515 7.75 17.70 8.83
C GLY A 515 7.50 19.19 9.13
N TRP A 516 7.71 20.07 8.16
CA TRP A 516 7.42 21.49 8.30
C TRP A 516 5.99 21.86 7.82
N THR A 517 5.02 20.93 8.05
CA THR A 517 3.61 21.16 7.75
C THR A 517 2.87 21.48 9.06
N THR A 518 2.49 22.75 9.24
CA THR A 518 1.94 23.24 10.50
C THR A 518 0.64 22.56 10.91
N GLU A 519 -0.24 22.28 9.94
CA GLU A 519 -1.53 21.63 10.14
C GLU A 519 -1.41 20.21 10.68
N LYS A 520 -0.26 19.57 10.44
CA LYS A 520 0.07 18.20 10.91
C LYS A 520 0.79 18.21 12.26
N GLY A 521 1.00 19.38 12.88
CA GLY A 521 1.70 19.49 14.16
C GLY A 521 1.18 18.53 15.21
N VAL A 522 2.10 17.79 15.86
CA VAL A 522 1.76 16.82 16.91
C VAL A 522 1.33 17.55 18.16
N CYS A 523 0.09 17.38 18.59
CA CYS A 523 -0.47 18.00 19.78
C CYS A 523 0.14 17.39 21.04
N VAL A 524 0.61 18.25 21.95
CA VAL A 524 1.10 17.86 23.28
C VAL A 524 0.20 18.50 24.31
N PRO A 525 -0.53 17.71 25.09
CA PRO A 525 -1.46 18.22 26.07
C PRO A 525 -0.75 18.69 27.35
N GLU A 526 -1.39 19.58 28.08
CA GLU A 526 -0.99 20.01 29.41
C GLU A 526 -1.25 18.87 30.43
N SER A 527 -0.20 18.30 31.01
CA SER A 527 -0.29 17.20 31.98
C SER A 527 -0.42 17.66 33.44
N ALA A 528 0.08 18.85 33.72
CA ALA A 528 -0.09 19.60 34.95
C ALA A 528 0.05 21.11 34.61
N PRO A 529 -0.40 22.04 35.47
CA PRO A 529 -0.37 23.49 35.15
C PRO A 529 0.99 23.96 34.63
N GLY A 530 1.02 24.40 33.35
CA GLY A 530 2.23 24.85 32.65
C GLY A 530 3.23 23.77 32.28
N ILE A 531 2.87 22.48 32.42
CA ILE A 531 3.73 21.32 32.11
C ILE A 531 3.11 20.48 31.00
N TYR A 532 3.83 20.33 29.92
CA TYR A 532 3.45 19.57 28.73
C TYR A 532 4.33 18.35 28.59
N THR A 533 3.74 17.16 28.50
CA THR A 533 4.53 15.91 28.46
C THR A 533 4.17 15.03 27.29
N MET A 534 5.19 14.38 26.74
CA MET A 534 5.06 13.36 25.73
C MET A 534 5.89 12.13 26.13
N THR A 535 5.29 10.95 26.10
CA THR A 535 5.97 9.70 26.40
C THR A 535 5.92 8.79 25.19
N ALA A 536 7.07 8.35 24.70
CA ALA A 536 7.17 7.52 23.50
C ALA A 536 8.40 6.62 23.50
N GLN A 537 8.33 5.55 22.75
CA GLN A 537 9.51 4.76 22.40
C GLN A 537 10.29 5.43 21.27
N ALA A 538 11.62 5.22 21.27
CA ALA A 538 12.45 5.61 20.14
C ALA A 538 12.44 4.52 19.06
N GLY A 539 12.37 4.93 17.80
CA GLY A 539 12.36 4.06 16.63
C GLY A 539 13.20 4.64 15.48
N LEU A 540 13.49 3.82 14.49
CA LEU A 540 14.19 4.26 13.29
C LEU A 540 13.38 5.29 12.51
N GLU A 541 14.05 6.05 11.66
CA GLU A 541 13.38 6.90 10.68
C GLU A 541 12.42 6.09 9.81
N GLY A 542 11.19 6.58 9.65
CA GLY A 542 10.16 5.87 8.89
C GLY A 542 9.56 4.66 9.62
N SER A 543 9.86 4.44 10.91
CA SER A 543 9.22 3.36 11.68
C SER A 543 7.70 3.50 11.65
N THR A 544 7.01 2.41 11.28
CA THR A 544 5.55 2.26 11.31
C THR A 544 5.03 1.64 12.60
N THR A 545 5.94 1.23 13.50
CA THR A 545 5.60 0.57 14.76
C THR A 545 4.88 1.55 15.69
N LEU A 546 3.64 1.22 16.06
CA LEU A 546 2.82 2.04 16.96
C LEU A 546 3.53 2.26 18.30
N GLY A 547 3.59 3.51 18.74
CA GLY A 547 4.29 3.90 19.97
C GLY A 547 5.77 4.25 19.81
N GLN A 548 6.43 3.84 18.73
CA GLN A 548 7.77 4.31 18.35
C GLN A 548 7.65 5.68 17.67
N ARG A 549 7.44 6.71 18.45
CA ARG A 549 7.11 8.07 17.99
C ARG A 549 8.33 8.99 17.93
N PHE A 550 9.40 8.68 18.67
CA PHE A 550 10.64 9.47 18.67
C PHE A 550 11.64 8.83 17.70
N ARG A 551 12.23 9.63 16.81
CA ARG A 551 13.34 9.14 15.99
C ARG A 551 14.58 8.95 16.87
N VAL A 552 15.34 7.87 16.64
CA VAL A 552 16.62 7.64 17.33
C VAL A 552 17.66 8.73 17.03
N SER A 553 17.55 9.42 15.89
CA SER A 553 18.47 10.47 15.44
C SER A 553 17.81 11.40 14.42
N GLY A 554 18.51 12.44 14.00
CA GLY A 554 18.07 13.31 12.91
C GLY A 554 16.87 14.18 13.25
N TRP A 555 16.77 14.64 14.48
CA TRP A 555 15.74 15.62 14.86
C TRP A 555 16.07 16.98 14.28
N SER A 556 15.02 17.66 13.81
CA SER A 556 15.04 19.08 13.44
C SER A 556 13.62 19.61 13.54
N GLY A 557 13.22 20.18 14.65
CA GLY A 557 11.87 20.65 14.90
C GLY A 557 11.76 21.59 16.07
N LYS A 558 10.58 22.19 16.23
CA LYS A 558 10.25 23.15 17.29
C LYS A 558 8.89 22.90 17.90
N PHE A 559 8.70 23.43 19.12
CA PHE A 559 7.36 23.59 19.69
C PHE A 559 6.80 24.95 19.34
N PHE A 560 5.52 24.96 19.00
CA PHE A 560 4.74 26.14 18.65
C PHE A 560 3.50 26.25 19.55
N ARG A 561 2.97 27.47 19.66
CA ARG A 561 1.78 27.77 20.46
C ARG A 561 0.48 27.28 19.79
N ASN A 562 0.52 27.08 18.48
CA ASN A 562 -0.62 26.63 17.66
C ASN A 562 -0.15 25.78 16.48
N ARG A 563 -1.07 25.23 15.69
CA ARG A 563 -0.77 24.63 14.38
C ARG A 563 -0.54 25.71 13.32
N GLY A 564 0.43 26.58 13.59
CA GLY A 564 0.89 27.68 12.76
C GLY A 564 2.34 27.99 13.12
N TRP A 565 2.81 29.20 12.79
CA TRP A 565 4.20 29.64 13.02
C TRP A 565 4.39 30.47 14.28
N ASP A 566 3.42 30.49 15.22
CA ASP A 566 3.57 31.19 16.49
C ASP A 566 4.50 30.42 17.42
N GLY A 567 5.76 30.79 17.45
CA GLY A 567 6.80 30.16 18.26
C GLY A 567 6.66 30.48 19.76
N LEU A 568 7.31 29.63 20.56
CA LEU A 568 7.65 29.98 21.95
C LEU A 568 8.95 30.81 21.99
N GLY A 569 9.27 31.35 23.16
CA GLY A 569 10.54 32.03 23.40
C GLY A 569 11.76 31.12 23.29
N THR A 570 12.91 31.60 23.74
CA THR A 570 14.15 30.82 23.64
C THR A 570 14.12 29.63 24.60
N PHE A 571 14.27 28.44 24.06
CA PHE A 571 14.34 27.20 24.85
C PHE A 571 15.64 27.15 25.66
N SER A 572 15.53 26.69 26.91
CA SER A 572 16.66 26.20 27.69
C SER A 572 16.51 24.68 27.94
N LEU A 573 17.63 24.00 28.13
CA LEU A 573 17.64 22.59 28.47
C LEU A 573 17.76 22.43 29.99
N ALA A 574 16.94 21.56 30.57
CA ALA A 574 17.09 21.15 31.96
C ALA A 574 18.40 20.38 32.16
N ALA A 575 18.99 20.43 33.34
CA ALA A 575 20.23 19.73 33.67
C ALA A 575 20.12 18.24 33.34
N GLY A 576 21.09 17.71 32.61
CA GLY A 576 21.12 16.33 32.12
C GLY A 576 20.44 16.10 30.77
N THR A 577 19.67 17.05 30.25
CA THR A 577 19.02 16.95 28.92
C THR A 577 20.01 17.23 27.80
N GLU A 578 21.04 18.01 28.07
CA GLU A 578 22.12 18.34 27.15
C GLU A 578 22.93 17.12 26.67
N VAL A 579 22.82 16.00 27.35
CA VAL A 579 23.41 14.73 26.88
C VAL A 579 22.62 14.13 25.70
N PHE A 580 21.39 14.55 25.48
CA PHE A 580 20.52 14.08 24.41
C PHE A 580 20.30 15.11 23.33
N PHE A 581 20.10 16.38 23.73
CA PHE A 581 19.66 17.46 22.84
C PHE A 581 20.64 18.63 22.79
N SER A 582 20.60 19.31 21.64
CA SER A 582 21.13 20.66 21.47
C SER A 582 20.03 21.56 20.89
N ILE A 583 20.15 22.86 21.11
CA ILE A 583 19.31 23.86 20.46
C ILE A 583 20.14 24.55 19.38
N ALA A 584 19.74 24.42 18.12
CA ALA A 584 20.40 25.05 17.01
C ALA A 584 20.25 26.60 17.02
N GLY A 585 21.08 27.29 16.25
CA GLY A 585 21.06 28.75 16.22
C GLY A 585 19.75 29.37 15.71
N ASP A 586 18.98 28.59 14.93
CA ASP A 586 17.62 28.95 14.49
C ASP A 586 16.55 28.53 15.50
N GLY A 587 16.94 27.93 16.63
CA GLY A 587 16.07 27.50 17.73
C GLY A 587 15.44 26.10 17.53
N ASN A 588 15.87 25.32 16.52
CA ASN A 588 15.44 23.93 16.37
C ASN A 588 16.02 23.06 17.47
N ILE A 589 15.21 22.10 17.91
CA ILE A 589 15.62 21.04 18.82
C ILE A 589 16.24 19.94 17.98
N GLU A 590 17.49 19.62 18.24
CA GLU A 590 18.26 18.58 17.53
C GLU A 590 18.82 17.57 18.51
N ILE A 591 19.03 16.32 18.06
CA ILE A 591 19.81 15.35 18.83
C ILE A 591 21.25 15.88 18.90
N ALA A 592 21.85 15.83 20.08
CA ALA A 592 23.22 16.27 20.29
C ALA A 592 24.20 15.49 19.41
N SER A 593 25.26 16.15 18.95
CA SER A 593 26.24 15.56 18.02
C SER A 593 26.84 14.26 18.61
N GLY A 594 26.80 13.18 17.80
CA GLY A 594 27.31 11.86 18.18
C GLY A 594 26.41 11.08 19.14
N VAL A 595 25.21 11.58 19.44
CA VAL A 595 24.21 10.90 20.27
C VAL A 595 23.18 10.19 19.38
N THR A 596 22.73 9.02 19.85
CA THR A 596 21.59 8.29 19.30
C THR A 596 20.76 7.80 20.48
N LEU A 597 19.43 8.03 20.43
CA LEU A 597 18.53 7.42 21.41
C LEU A 597 18.54 5.90 21.22
N GLU A 598 18.38 5.16 22.29
CA GLU A 598 18.35 3.70 22.23
C GLU A 598 17.00 3.25 21.64
N GLU A 599 17.06 2.51 20.53
CA GLU A 599 15.88 1.97 19.86
C GLU A 599 15.05 1.07 20.79
N GLY A 600 13.73 1.24 20.77
CA GLY A 600 12.79 0.53 21.64
C GLY A 600 12.74 1.06 23.07
N ALA A 601 13.70 1.88 23.51
CA ALA A 601 13.67 2.48 24.85
C ALA A 601 12.60 3.57 24.92
N THR A 602 11.93 3.66 26.07
CA THR A 602 10.93 4.69 26.34
C THR A 602 11.58 5.93 26.91
N TYR A 603 11.19 7.08 26.37
CA TYR A 603 11.62 8.41 26.84
C TYR A 603 10.40 9.24 27.19
N ARG A 604 10.58 10.12 28.19
CA ARG A 604 9.62 11.20 28.48
C ARG A 604 10.25 12.54 28.16
N LEU A 605 9.63 13.25 27.21
CA LEU A 605 9.91 14.63 26.88
C LEU A 605 8.97 15.51 27.69
N THR A 606 9.49 16.55 28.33
CA THR A 606 8.70 17.52 29.11
C THR A 606 9.08 18.92 28.67
N LEU A 607 8.07 19.73 28.37
CA LEU A 607 8.17 21.16 28.14
C LEU A 607 7.52 21.85 29.34
N ASP A 608 8.31 22.62 30.07
CA ASP A 608 7.89 23.42 31.23
C ASP A 608 7.83 24.89 30.83
N VAL A 609 6.64 25.47 30.90
CA VAL A 609 6.38 26.89 30.65
C VAL A 609 5.86 27.60 31.90
N THR A 610 6.05 27.05 33.09
CA THR A 610 5.63 27.68 34.36
C THR A 610 6.28 29.02 34.60
N ALA A 611 7.45 29.28 34.01
CA ALA A 611 8.13 30.59 34.00
C ALA A 611 7.64 31.51 32.86
N GLY A 612 6.55 31.18 32.19
CA GLY A 612 5.99 31.85 31.04
C GLY A 612 6.49 31.31 29.69
N LYS A 613 5.67 31.50 28.64
CA LYS A 613 5.92 31.03 27.27
C LYS A 613 7.23 31.52 26.64
N ASP A 614 7.80 32.61 27.17
CA ASP A 614 9.02 33.21 26.65
C ASP A 614 10.29 32.60 27.24
N ASN A 615 10.17 31.77 28.29
CA ASN A 615 11.27 31.07 28.96
C ASN A 615 11.01 29.55 29.10
N PRO A 616 10.72 28.85 28.04
CA PRO A 616 10.41 27.43 28.11
C PRO A 616 11.65 26.59 28.44
N VAL A 617 11.47 25.58 29.29
CA VAL A 617 12.51 24.63 29.66
C VAL A 617 12.17 23.26 29.13
N LEU A 618 13.08 22.63 28.35
CA LEU A 618 12.91 21.31 27.79
C LEU A 618 13.72 20.29 28.59
N SER A 619 13.10 19.15 28.88
CA SER A 619 13.80 18.00 29.46
C SER A 619 13.47 16.70 28.74
N LEU A 620 14.45 15.79 28.62
CA LEU A 620 14.28 14.43 28.14
C LEU A 620 14.86 13.45 29.16
N VAL A 621 14.09 12.46 29.55
CA VAL A 621 14.50 11.42 30.50
C VAL A 621 14.16 10.06 29.91
N LYS A 622 15.15 9.16 29.92
CA LYS A 622 14.90 7.73 29.64
C LYS A 622 14.14 7.12 30.82
N LYS A 623 13.08 6.38 30.56
CA LYS A 623 12.21 5.74 31.55
C LYS A 623 12.60 4.30 31.82
#